data_db63fd85cdf8faf1c420026346895fa7
#
_entry.id   db63fd85cdf8faf1c420026346895fa7
#
_cell.length_a   1.000
_cell.length_b   1.000
_cell.length_c   1.000
_cell.angle_alpha   90.00
_cell.angle_beta   90.00
_cell.angle_gamma   90.00
#
_symmetry.space_group_name_H-M   'P 1'
#
loop_
_entity.id
_entity.type
_entity.pdbx_description
1 polymer ?
#
loop_
_entity_poly.entity_id
_entity_poly.type
_entity_poly.pdbx_seq_one_letter_code
_entity_poly.pdbx_strand_id
1 'polypeptide(L)'
;MWTGDSVEKAEALGQWLGAAAPHGVLPMANILSMPAINAIMGIPFMGAAASAVFRAPLLRYLTLLGCIDVSGPAMAKAIKDGYAVGMNPDGIAGIFKCNHDKEVVFLKERKGLAKLCLRHGIPLVPAYSVGNSEAFNLWFDPFGVMEGASRQLQTSLFIYWGRLGLPIPRRVNVTLLIGQPIQVTKVEDPTQEQVDALHEQLLCAMKETFDTHKAALGQGHKEMVFV
;
A
#
# COMPACT_ATOMS: atom_id res chain seq x y z
N MET A 1 12.81 -6.70 11.57
CA MET A 1 13.33 -5.86 12.66
C MET A 1 12.45 -4.63 12.70
N TRP A 2 11.76 -4.42 13.81
CA TRP A 2 10.88 -3.27 14.05
C TRP A 2 11.70 -2.28 14.85
N THR A 3 12.05 -1.19 14.27
CA THR A 3 12.87 -0.21 14.96
C THR A 3 12.43 1.17 14.54
N GLY A 4 12.18 2.01 15.52
CA GLY A 4 12.11 3.44 15.33
C GLY A 4 10.84 4.10 15.85
N ASP A 5 11.03 5.34 16.12
CA ASP A 5 10.07 6.32 16.61
C ASP A 5 8.72 6.35 15.85
N SER A 6 8.75 6.09 14.53
CA SER A 6 7.52 6.05 13.70
C SER A 6 6.59 4.89 14.05
N VAL A 7 7.15 3.73 14.41
CA VAL A 7 6.35 2.54 14.79
C VAL A 7 5.70 2.78 16.15
N GLU A 8 6.45 3.27 17.13
CA GLU A 8 5.95 3.61 18.46
C GLU A 8 4.85 4.67 18.40
N LYS A 9 5.03 5.70 17.55
CA LYS A 9 4.00 6.72 17.32
C LYS A 9 2.74 6.15 16.67
N ALA A 10 2.88 5.27 15.68
CA ALA A 10 1.72 4.64 15.03
C ALA A 10 0.98 3.70 16.01
N GLU A 11 1.70 2.98 16.85
CA GLU A 11 1.14 2.16 17.93
C GLU A 11 0.34 3.01 18.93
N ALA A 12 0.93 4.12 19.39
CA ALA A 12 0.31 5.03 20.35
C ALA A 12 -1.00 5.68 19.84
N LEU A 13 -1.19 5.78 18.51
CA LEU A 13 -2.42 6.27 17.92
C LEU A 13 -3.59 5.26 18.07
N GLY A 14 -3.32 3.97 18.17
CA GLY A 14 -4.30 2.90 18.23
C GLY A 14 -5.11 2.69 16.96
N GLN A 15 -5.50 3.76 16.27
CA GLN A 15 -6.24 3.72 15.01
C GLN A 15 -5.63 4.68 13.98
N TRP A 16 -5.42 4.21 12.75
CA TRP A 16 -4.88 4.98 11.65
C TRP A 16 -5.20 4.33 10.29
N LEU A 17 -5.08 5.09 9.21
CA LEU A 17 -5.12 4.57 7.85
C LEU A 17 -3.73 4.58 7.25
N GLY A 18 -3.26 3.43 6.78
CA GLY A 18 -1.94 3.26 6.18
C GLY A 18 -1.97 3.27 4.66
N ALA A 19 -1.08 4.03 4.07
CA ALA A 19 -0.81 4.03 2.64
C ALA A 19 0.55 3.38 2.38
N ALA A 20 0.58 2.16 1.85
CA ALA A 20 1.80 1.45 1.52
C ALA A 20 1.98 1.34 0.00
N ALA A 21 3.17 1.64 -0.49
CA ALA A 21 3.56 1.51 -1.89
C ALA A 21 5.04 1.05 -1.98
N PRO A 22 5.48 0.50 -3.11
CA PRO A 22 4.68 0.10 -4.26
C PRO A 22 3.91 -1.20 -4.01
N HIS A 23 2.84 -1.41 -4.80
CA HIS A 23 2.09 -2.66 -4.77
C HIS A 23 2.97 -3.84 -5.22
N GLY A 24 3.78 -3.64 -6.24
CA GLY A 24 4.45 -4.74 -6.93
C GLY A 24 3.44 -5.62 -7.68
N VAL A 25 3.87 -6.75 -8.18
CA VAL A 25 2.96 -7.74 -8.81
C VAL A 25 2.04 -8.35 -7.75
N LEU A 26 2.62 -8.77 -6.62
CA LEU A 26 1.90 -9.15 -5.40
C LEU A 26 2.51 -8.37 -4.22
N PRO A 27 1.69 -7.77 -3.35
CA PRO A 27 2.16 -6.93 -2.25
C PRO A 27 2.68 -7.78 -1.07
N MET A 28 3.78 -8.53 -1.31
CA MET A 28 4.30 -9.53 -0.38
C MET A 28 4.63 -8.95 0.99
N ALA A 29 5.30 -7.79 1.04
CA ALA A 29 5.63 -7.13 2.30
C ALA A 29 4.37 -6.81 3.10
N ASN A 30 3.32 -6.32 2.43
CA ASN A 30 2.05 -5.96 3.06
C ASN A 30 1.29 -7.19 3.56
N ILE A 31 1.18 -8.25 2.74
CA ILE A 31 0.48 -9.49 3.11
C ILE A 31 1.16 -10.14 4.33
N LEU A 32 2.49 -10.24 4.29
CA LEU A 32 3.26 -10.86 5.38
C LEU A 32 3.30 -10.01 6.65
N SER A 33 3.16 -8.69 6.53
CA SER A 33 3.14 -7.79 7.70
C SER A 33 1.81 -7.76 8.45
N MET A 34 0.68 -8.12 7.83
CA MET A 34 -0.63 -8.06 8.48
C MET A 34 -0.68 -8.79 9.85
N PRO A 35 -0.34 -10.08 9.94
CA PRO A 35 -0.32 -10.76 11.24
C PRO A 35 0.76 -10.20 12.17
N ALA A 36 1.88 -9.73 11.62
CA ALA A 36 2.96 -9.16 12.41
C ALA A 36 2.58 -7.81 13.03
N ILE A 37 1.87 -6.94 12.34
CA ILE A 37 1.38 -5.67 12.87
C ILE A 37 0.47 -5.91 14.07
N ASN A 38 -0.51 -6.81 13.95
CA ASN A 38 -1.38 -7.18 15.07
C ASN A 38 -0.58 -7.68 16.29
N ALA A 39 0.39 -8.56 16.06
CA ALA A 39 1.15 -9.18 17.13
C ALA A 39 2.15 -8.24 17.81
N ILE A 40 2.74 -7.32 17.04
CA ILE A 40 3.83 -6.45 17.52
C ILE A 40 3.30 -5.15 18.08
N MET A 41 2.35 -4.51 17.37
CA MET A 41 1.80 -3.22 17.79
C MET A 41 0.62 -3.36 18.77
N GLY A 42 0.10 -4.56 18.99
CA GLY A 42 -1.02 -4.78 19.91
C GLY A 42 -2.33 -4.07 19.53
N ILE A 43 -2.43 -3.57 18.29
CA ILE A 43 -3.61 -2.84 17.78
C ILE A 43 -4.41 -3.72 16.82
N PRO A 44 -5.73 -3.59 16.77
CA PRO A 44 -6.54 -4.29 15.79
C PRO A 44 -6.28 -3.72 14.39
N PHE A 45 -5.65 -4.50 13.53
CA PHE A 45 -5.24 -4.09 12.18
C PHE A 45 -5.87 -4.98 11.11
N MET A 46 -6.30 -4.37 10.02
CA MET A 46 -6.78 -5.05 8.82
C MET A 46 -6.09 -4.55 7.55
N GLY A 47 -5.86 -5.43 6.59
CA GLY A 47 -5.43 -5.05 5.25
C GLY A 47 -6.65 -4.83 4.34
N ALA A 48 -6.65 -3.79 3.52
CA ALA A 48 -7.69 -3.59 2.52
C ALA A 48 -7.22 -4.02 1.13
N ALA A 49 -8.04 -4.83 0.44
CA ALA A 49 -7.76 -5.32 -0.90
C ALA A 49 -8.93 -5.05 -1.85
N ALA A 50 -8.67 -5.03 -3.15
CA ALA A 50 -9.70 -4.85 -4.18
C ALA A 50 -10.76 -5.96 -4.12
N SER A 51 -12.02 -5.62 -4.38
CA SER A 51 -13.16 -6.56 -4.36
C SER A 51 -12.95 -7.80 -5.24
N ALA A 52 -12.18 -7.67 -6.32
CA ALA A 52 -11.84 -8.78 -7.21
C ALA A 52 -11.06 -9.90 -6.49
N VAL A 53 -10.24 -9.56 -5.49
CA VAL A 53 -9.46 -10.53 -4.71
C VAL A 53 -10.38 -11.52 -4.00
N PHE A 54 -11.51 -11.05 -3.47
CA PHE A 54 -12.46 -11.88 -2.72
C PHE A 54 -13.34 -12.76 -3.63
N ARG A 55 -13.39 -12.45 -4.93
CA ARG A 55 -14.08 -13.28 -5.94
C ARG A 55 -13.18 -14.41 -6.48
N ALA A 56 -11.85 -14.25 -6.37
CA ALA A 56 -10.89 -15.26 -6.82
C ALA A 56 -10.82 -16.42 -5.82
N PRO A 57 -11.02 -17.69 -6.25
CA PRO A 57 -11.14 -18.83 -5.33
C PRO A 57 -9.98 -19.02 -4.36
N LEU A 58 -8.75 -18.74 -4.81
CA LEU A 58 -7.55 -18.87 -3.99
C LEU A 58 -7.28 -17.62 -3.14
N LEU A 59 -7.46 -16.43 -3.73
CA LEU A 59 -7.10 -15.17 -3.07
C LEU A 59 -8.08 -14.77 -1.96
N ARG A 60 -9.33 -15.27 -2.00
CA ARG A 60 -10.31 -15.01 -0.93
C ARG A 60 -9.83 -15.45 0.45
N TYR A 61 -8.90 -16.41 0.52
CA TYR A 61 -8.32 -16.85 1.80
C TYR A 61 -7.47 -15.77 2.49
N LEU A 62 -7.16 -14.66 1.82
CA LEU A 62 -6.55 -13.48 2.47
C LEU A 62 -7.46 -12.89 3.58
N THR A 63 -8.76 -13.16 3.56
CA THR A 63 -9.66 -12.82 4.68
C THR A 63 -9.24 -13.48 5.99
N LEU A 64 -8.65 -14.67 5.95
CA LEU A 64 -8.12 -15.36 7.13
C LEU A 64 -6.91 -14.67 7.75
N LEU A 65 -6.23 -13.81 6.96
CA LEU A 65 -5.12 -12.98 7.44
C LEU A 65 -5.58 -11.58 7.90
N GLY A 66 -6.89 -11.34 7.97
CA GLY A 66 -7.44 -10.05 8.37
C GLY A 66 -7.58 -9.07 7.18
N CYS A 67 -7.83 -9.57 5.97
CA CYS A 67 -8.04 -8.72 4.80
C CYS A 67 -9.53 -8.40 4.60
N ILE A 68 -9.85 -7.13 4.34
CA ILE A 68 -11.21 -6.63 4.06
C ILE A 68 -11.30 -6.04 2.64
N ASP A 69 -12.52 -5.90 2.16
CA ASP A 69 -12.80 -5.22 0.90
C ASP A 69 -12.54 -3.71 1.00
N VAL A 70 -11.88 -3.12 0.01
CA VAL A 70 -11.55 -1.69 -0.04
C VAL A 70 -12.76 -0.80 -0.34
N SER A 71 -13.95 -1.38 -0.56
CA SER A 71 -15.18 -0.62 -0.80
C SER A 71 -15.51 0.35 0.34
N GLY A 72 -16.14 1.47 -0.01
CA GLY A 72 -16.50 2.50 0.98
C GLY A 72 -17.26 1.98 2.20
N PRO A 73 -18.30 1.12 2.04
CA PRO A 73 -19.01 0.56 3.18
C PRO A 73 -18.15 -0.32 4.09
N ALA A 74 -17.28 -1.17 3.53
CA ALA A 74 -16.40 -2.02 4.33
C ALA A 74 -15.33 -1.21 5.07
N MET A 75 -14.75 -0.21 4.41
CA MET A 75 -13.80 0.72 5.03
C MET A 75 -14.45 1.53 6.16
N ALA A 76 -15.64 2.09 5.92
CA ALA A 76 -16.38 2.85 6.94
C ALA A 76 -16.71 1.99 8.14
N LYS A 77 -17.09 0.71 7.94
CA LYS A 77 -17.33 -0.24 9.00
C LYS A 77 -16.08 -0.51 9.82
N ALA A 78 -14.96 -0.83 9.18
CA ALA A 78 -13.69 -1.10 9.87
C ALA A 78 -13.23 0.11 10.70
N ILE A 79 -13.37 1.32 10.15
CA ILE A 79 -13.08 2.57 10.84
C ILE A 79 -13.97 2.73 12.08
N LYS A 80 -15.28 2.50 11.94
CA LYS A 80 -16.23 2.60 13.04
C LYS A 80 -15.95 1.58 14.14
N ASP A 81 -15.50 0.39 13.76
CA ASP A 81 -15.18 -0.70 14.69
C ASP A 81 -13.79 -0.50 15.36
N GLY A 82 -13.08 0.60 15.08
CA GLY A 82 -11.81 0.97 15.73
C GLY A 82 -10.56 0.31 15.12
N TYR A 83 -10.65 -0.30 13.95
CA TYR A 83 -9.49 -0.93 13.30
C TYR A 83 -8.56 0.10 12.66
N ALA A 84 -7.26 -0.12 12.79
CA ALA A 84 -6.29 0.46 11.88
C ALA A 84 -6.34 -0.32 10.55
N VAL A 85 -6.26 0.38 9.42
CA VAL A 85 -6.39 -0.24 8.11
C VAL A 85 -5.25 0.17 7.18
N GLY A 86 -4.52 -0.82 6.67
CA GLY A 86 -3.49 -0.62 5.66
C GLY A 86 -3.97 -0.94 4.25
N MET A 87 -3.56 -0.16 3.27
CA MET A 87 -3.87 -0.42 1.86
C MET A 87 -2.72 -0.03 0.93
N ASN A 88 -2.79 -0.53 -0.30
CA ASN A 88 -1.93 -0.11 -1.40
C ASN A 88 -2.73 0.83 -2.33
N PRO A 89 -2.60 2.15 -2.18
CA PRO A 89 -3.43 3.09 -2.92
C PRO A 89 -3.08 3.20 -4.42
N ASP A 90 -1.91 2.73 -4.84
CA ASP A 90 -1.48 2.64 -6.24
C ASP A 90 -2.27 1.58 -7.04
N GLY A 91 -2.83 0.56 -6.38
CA GLY A 91 -3.75 -0.40 -6.95
C GLY A 91 -3.25 -1.09 -8.22
N ILE A 92 -4.19 -1.44 -9.15
CA ILE A 92 -3.87 -2.15 -10.42
C ILE A 92 -2.84 -1.37 -11.26
N ALA A 93 -2.93 -0.04 -11.30
CA ALA A 93 -1.99 0.76 -12.08
C ALA A 93 -0.55 0.63 -11.58
N GLY A 94 -0.36 0.52 -10.26
CA GLY A 94 0.95 0.29 -9.65
C GLY A 94 1.58 -1.03 -10.07
N ILE A 95 0.77 -2.07 -10.32
CA ILE A 95 1.27 -3.37 -10.81
C ILE A 95 1.97 -3.20 -12.16
N PHE A 96 1.33 -2.50 -13.11
CA PHE A 96 1.88 -2.30 -14.45
C PHE A 96 3.03 -1.28 -14.53
N LYS A 97 3.30 -0.55 -13.45
CA LYS A 97 4.43 0.39 -13.35
C LYS A 97 5.63 -0.18 -12.60
N CYS A 98 5.57 -1.46 -12.19
CA CYS A 98 6.71 -2.14 -11.58
C CYS A 98 7.97 -2.03 -12.44
N ASN A 99 9.06 -1.57 -11.85
CA ASN A 99 10.36 -1.41 -12.48
C ASN A 99 11.45 -1.85 -11.48
N HIS A 100 12.50 -2.50 -12.00
CA HIS A 100 13.62 -2.96 -11.16
C HIS A 100 14.64 -1.85 -10.87
N ASP A 101 14.74 -0.85 -11.76
CA ASP A 101 15.74 0.22 -11.68
C ASP A 101 15.22 1.46 -10.93
N LYS A 102 13.90 1.69 -10.98
CA LYS A 102 13.25 2.84 -10.34
C LYS A 102 12.03 2.37 -9.55
N GLU A 103 11.77 3.05 -8.45
CA GLU A 103 10.55 2.85 -7.68
C GLU A 103 9.46 3.79 -8.21
N VAL A 104 8.66 3.28 -9.14
CA VAL A 104 7.54 4.03 -9.73
C VAL A 104 6.27 3.77 -8.94
N VAL A 105 5.71 4.82 -8.35
CA VAL A 105 4.51 4.75 -7.53
C VAL A 105 3.36 5.50 -8.20
N PHE A 106 2.30 4.79 -8.58
CA PHE A 106 1.12 5.39 -9.20
C PHE A 106 0.17 5.95 -8.15
N LEU A 107 0.51 7.12 -7.62
CA LEU A 107 -0.22 7.70 -6.49
C LEU A 107 -0.63 9.16 -6.71
N LYS A 108 -0.05 9.86 -7.68
CA LYS A 108 -0.24 11.31 -7.87
C LYS A 108 -1.71 11.73 -7.95
N GLU A 109 -2.53 10.93 -8.63
CA GLU A 109 -3.97 11.21 -8.80
C GLU A 109 -4.87 10.44 -7.82
N ARG A 110 -4.28 9.66 -6.88
CA ARG A 110 -5.03 8.76 -5.98
C ARG A 110 -5.33 9.40 -4.63
N LYS A 111 -6.18 10.43 -4.63
CA LYS A 111 -6.48 11.27 -3.46
C LYS A 111 -7.57 10.72 -2.52
N GLY A 112 -8.18 9.57 -2.87
CA GLY A 112 -9.32 9.01 -2.13
C GLY A 112 -9.01 8.71 -0.66
N LEU A 113 -7.79 8.24 -0.35
CA LEU A 113 -7.38 7.95 1.02
C LEU A 113 -7.25 9.22 1.86
N ALA A 114 -6.66 10.29 1.33
CA ALA A 114 -6.58 11.58 2.00
C ALA A 114 -7.97 12.13 2.33
N LYS A 115 -8.91 12.05 1.36
CA LYS A 115 -10.30 12.43 1.59
C LYS A 115 -10.97 11.61 2.69
N LEU A 116 -10.72 10.30 2.73
CA LEU A 116 -11.25 9.42 3.76
C LEU A 116 -10.71 9.77 5.14
N CYS A 117 -9.39 10.01 5.27
CA CYS A 117 -8.76 10.43 6.51
C CYS A 117 -9.36 11.73 7.04
N LEU A 118 -9.53 12.74 6.18
CA LEU A 118 -10.14 14.02 6.56
C LEU A 118 -11.57 13.84 7.07
N ARG A 119 -12.40 13.09 6.35
CA ARG A 119 -13.81 12.88 6.74
C ARG A 119 -13.98 12.22 8.09
N HIS A 120 -13.09 11.30 8.42
CA HIS A 120 -13.16 10.55 9.68
C HIS A 120 -12.29 11.13 10.79
N GLY A 121 -11.37 12.06 10.49
CA GLY A 121 -10.41 12.59 11.45
C GLY A 121 -9.40 11.54 11.90
N ILE A 122 -8.98 10.64 11.00
CA ILE A 122 -8.10 9.52 11.31
C ILE A 122 -6.69 9.82 10.79
N PRO A 123 -5.66 9.64 11.63
CA PRO A 123 -4.27 9.82 11.21
C PRO A 123 -3.91 8.98 9.99
N LEU A 124 -3.09 9.55 9.11
CA LEU A 124 -2.59 8.91 7.90
C LEU A 124 -1.14 8.48 8.11
N VAL A 125 -0.87 7.19 7.96
CA VAL A 125 0.48 6.62 8.14
C VAL A 125 1.07 6.27 6.77
N PRO A 126 2.11 6.99 6.32
CA PRO A 126 2.84 6.62 5.12
C PRO A 126 3.64 5.35 5.38
N ALA A 127 3.68 4.45 4.40
CA ALA A 127 4.50 3.25 4.47
C ALA A 127 5.13 2.95 3.10
N TYR A 128 6.28 2.29 3.12
CA TYR A 128 6.97 1.93 1.90
C TYR A 128 7.39 0.45 1.93
N SER A 129 7.09 -0.27 0.85
CA SER A 129 7.31 -1.71 0.74
C SER A 129 8.50 -2.03 -0.14
N VAL A 130 9.70 -2.05 0.46
CA VAL A 130 10.94 -2.41 -0.24
C VAL A 130 10.91 -3.89 -0.64
N GLY A 131 11.30 -4.18 -1.87
CA GLY A 131 11.40 -5.54 -2.42
C GLY A 131 10.13 -6.06 -3.12
N ASN A 132 8.98 -5.40 -2.96
CA ASN A 132 7.75 -5.81 -3.67
C ASN A 132 7.91 -5.79 -5.20
N SER A 133 8.57 -4.77 -5.73
CA SER A 133 8.84 -4.60 -7.17
C SER A 133 9.82 -5.64 -7.74
N GLU A 134 10.60 -6.29 -6.88
CA GLU A 134 11.65 -7.23 -7.28
C GLU A 134 11.22 -8.70 -7.17
N ALA A 135 10.15 -8.98 -6.43
CA ALA A 135 9.69 -10.34 -6.13
C ALA A 135 9.27 -11.11 -7.38
N PHE A 136 8.74 -10.41 -8.38
CA PHE A 136 8.28 -10.98 -9.65
C PHE A 136 8.63 -10.10 -10.82
N ASN A 137 8.72 -10.71 -12.00
CA ASN A 137 8.68 -10.01 -13.27
C ASN A 137 7.25 -9.95 -13.76
N LEU A 138 6.92 -8.88 -14.46
CA LEU A 138 5.68 -8.71 -15.18
C LEU A 138 5.95 -8.75 -16.69
N TRP A 139 5.01 -9.32 -17.46
CA TRP A 139 5.04 -9.17 -18.91
C TRP A 139 4.91 -7.69 -19.26
N PHE A 140 5.85 -7.24 -20.08
CA PHE A 140 5.78 -5.89 -20.63
C PHE A 140 4.54 -5.77 -21.54
N ASP A 141 3.62 -4.87 -21.17
CA ASP A 141 2.38 -4.58 -21.91
C ASP A 141 2.59 -3.35 -22.82
N PRO A 142 3.24 -3.52 -23.99
CA PRO A 142 3.69 -2.40 -24.81
C PRO A 142 2.55 -1.55 -25.37
N PHE A 143 1.36 -2.12 -25.46
CA PHE A 143 0.17 -1.46 -26.01
C PHE A 143 -0.84 -1.06 -24.95
N GLY A 144 -0.58 -1.34 -23.67
CA GLY A 144 -1.51 -1.05 -22.56
C GLY A 144 -2.82 -1.82 -22.62
N VAL A 145 -2.89 -2.91 -23.38
CA VAL A 145 -4.11 -3.70 -23.59
C VAL A 145 -4.49 -4.42 -22.30
N MET A 146 -3.53 -5.05 -21.64
CA MET A 146 -3.77 -5.78 -20.39
C MET A 146 -4.09 -4.82 -19.25
N GLU A 147 -3.40 -3.68 -19.15
CA GLU A 147 -3.72 -2.63 -18.18
C GLU A 147 -5.13 -2.09 -18.41
N GLY A 148 -5.48 -1.77 -19.65
CA GLY A 148 -6.81 -1.29 -20.02
C GLY A 148 -7.93 -2.30 -19.69
N ALA A 149 -7.75 -3.56 -20.07
CA ALA A 149 -8.69 -4.64 -19.76
C ALA A 149 -8.82 -4.87 -18.24
N SER A 150 -7.69 -4.84 -17.52
CA SER A 150 -7.67 -4.99 -16.05
C SER A 150 -8.45 -3.88 -15.36
N ARG A 151 -8.30 -2.64 -15.81
CA ARG A 151 -9.04 -1.49 -15.26
C ARG A 151 -10.54 -1.59 -15.54
N GLN A 152 -10.92 -1.99 -16.77
CA GLN A 152 -12.33 -2.12 -17.16
C GLN A 152 -13.03 -3.26 -16.41
N LEU A 153 -12.37 -4.39 -16.24
CA LEU A 153 -12.90 -5.56 -15.52
C LEU A 153 -12.72 -5.47 -14.00
N GLN A 154 -12.05 -4.44 -13.51
CA GLN A 154 -11.70 -4.27 -12.10
C GLN A 154 -11.00 -5.50 -11.51
N THR A 155 -10.25 -6.21 -12.33
CA THR A 155 -9.48 -7.39 -11.95
C THR A 155 -8.10 -7.36 -12.59
N SER A 156 -7.09 -7.89 -11.92
CA SER A 156 -5.71 -7.86 -12.41
C SER A 156 -5.49 -8.98 -13.42
N LEU A 157 -5.51 -8.63 -14.70
CA LEU A 157 -5.17 -9.52 -15.82
C LEU A 157 -3.73 -9.23 -16.24
N PHE A 158 -2.79 -10.07 -15.83
CA PHE A 158 -1.38 -9.92 -16.19
C PHE A 158 -0.67 -11.28 -16.21
N ILE A 159 0.40 -11.35 -16.99
CA ILE A 159 1.30 -12.49 -17.04
C ILE A 159 2.52 -12.13 -16.20
N TYR A 160 2.84 -12.95 -15.22
CA TYR A 160 3.97 -12.74 -14.33
C TYR A 160 4.72 -14.04 -14.07
N TRP A 161 5.98 -13.90 -13.70
CA TRP A 161 6.83 -15.02 -13.32
C TRP A 161 7.91 -14.59 -12.33
N GLY A 162 8.43 -15.54 -11.60
CA GLY A 162 9.54 -15.33 -10.66
C GLY A 162 10.65 -16.32 -10.91
N ARG A 163 10.96 -17.18 -9.93
CA ARG A 163 12.02 -18.17 -10.03
C ARG A 163 11.70 -19.23 -11.08
N LEU A 164 12.71 -19.56 -11.89
CA LEU A 164 12.63 -20.61 -12.93
C LEU A 164 11.50 -20.41 -13.95
N GLY A 165 11.05 -19.17 -14.16
CA GLY A 165 9.92 -18.88 -15.04
C GLY A 165 8.54 -19.29 -14.46
N LEU A 166 8.48 -19.71 -13.21
CA LEU A 166 7.26 -20.12 -12.52
C LEU A 166 6.66 -18.95 -11.71
N PRO A 167 5.38 -18.99 -11.29
CA PRO A 167 4.78 -18.00 -10.41
C PRO A 167 5.23 -18.17 -8.95
N ILE A 168 6.53 -18.36 -8.74
CA ILE A 168 7.18 -18.51 -7.45
C ILE A 168 8.02 -17.25 -7.21
N PRO A 169 7.87 -16.55 -6.06
CA PRO A 169 8.60 -15.32 -5.82
C PRO A 169 10.11 -15.55 -5.85
N ARG A 170 10.84 -14.57 -6.33
CA ARG A 170 12.28 -14.52 -6.23
C ARG A 170 12.69 -14.44 -4.76
N ARG A 171 13.89 -14.87 -4.44
CA ARG A 171 14.48 -14.67 -3.11
C ARG A 171 14.92 -13.22 -2.98
N VAL A 172 14.04 -12.39 -2.47
CA VAL A 172 14.28 -10.96 -2.20
C VAL A 172 13.99 -10.68 -0.74
N ASN A 173 14.72 -9.74 -0.18
CA ASN A 173 14.40 -9.23 1.15
C ASN A 173 13.22 -8.27 1.00
N VAL A 174 12.11 -8.56 1.68
CA VAL A 174 10.96 -7.67 1.73
C VAL A 174 10.95 -6.96 3.08
N THR A 175 10.80 -5.64 3.04
CA THR A 175 10.78 -4.80 4.24
C THR A 175 9.66 -3.79 4.13
N LEU A 176 8.79 -3.74 5.14
CA LEU A 176 7.81 -2.68 5.28
C LEU A 176 8.39 -1.56 6.16
N LEU A 177 8.61 -0.40 5.58
CA LEU A 177 8.99 0.82 6.29
C LEU A 177 7.72 1.55 6.70
N ILE A 178 7.65 1.98 7.93
CA ILE A 178 6.56 2.82 8.46
C ILE A 178 7.13 4.22 8.69
N GLY A 179 6.57 5.21 8.02
CA GLY A 179 6.96 6.61 8.15
C GLY A 179 6.25 7.31 9.31
N GLN A 180 6.57 8.58 9.49
CA GLN A 180 5.97 9.40 10.56
C GLN A 180 4.47 9.57 10.31
N PRO A 181 3.61 9.30 11.31
CA PRO A 181 2.18 9.53 11.20
C PRO A 181 1.84 11.00 10.96
N ILE A 182 0.94 11.24 10.02
CA ILE A 182 0.40 12.57 9.71
C ILE A 182 -0.89 12.72 10.49
N GLN A 183 -0.95 13.67 11.41
CA GLN A 183 -2.15 13.98 12.18
C GLN A 183 -3.20 14.65 11.30
N VAL A 184 -4.45 14.25 11.46
CA VAL A 184 -5.56 14.72 10.62
C VAL A 184 -6.70 15.22 11.49
N THR A 185 -7.09 16.46 11.30
CA THR A 185 -8.30 17.02 11.93
C THR A 185 -9.53 16.65 11.11
N LYS A 186 -10.59 16.22 11.78
CA LYS A 186 -11.86 15.85 11.12
C LYS A 186 -12.49 17.06 10.41
N VAL A 187 -12.84 16.85 9.15
CA VAL A 187 -13.60 17.79 8.31
C VAL A 187 -14.70 17.00 7.61
N GLU A 188 -15.97 17.29 7.90
CA GLU A 188 -17.11 16.51 7.36
C GLU A 188 -17.20 16.59 5.83
N ASP A 189 -16.98 17.77 5.28
CA ASP A 189 -16.96 17.99 3.82
C ASP A 189 -15.65 18.69 3.41
N PRO A 190 -14.55 17.94 3.26
CA PRO A 190 -13.26 18.55 2.94
C PRO A 190 -13.23 19.14 1.54
N THR A 191 -12.71 20.37 1.45
CA THR A 191 -12.48 21.03 0.16
C THR A 191 -11.40 20.30 -0.65
N GLN A 192 -11.34 20.58 -1.96
CA GLN A 192 -10.32 19.96 -2.80
C GLN A 192 -8.91 20.39 -2.36
N GLU A 193 -8.73 21.64 -1.95
CA GLU A 193 -7.46 22.16 -1.45
C GLU A 193 -6.99 21.44 -0.18
N GLN A 194 -7.91 21.14 0.73
CA GLN A 194 -7.57 20.36 1.94
C GLN A 194 -7.17 18.93 1.62
N VAL A 195 -7.88 18.31 0.67
CA VAL A 195 -7.54 16.96 0.19
C VAL A 195 -6.17 16.95 -0.48
N ASP A 196 -5.89 17.94 -1.32
CA ASP A 196 -4.63 18.07 -2.04
C ASP A 196 -3.47 18.33 -1.09
N ALA A 197 -3.65 19.19 -0.09
CA ALA A 197 -2.63 19.47 0.92
C ALA A 197 -2.27 18.24 1.75
N LEU A 198 -3.25 17.44 2.21
CA LEU A 198 -2.97 16.21 2.94
C LEU A 198 -2.32 15.15 2.03
N HIS A 199 -2.77 15.07 0.77
CA HIS A 199 -2.19 14.15 -0.20
C HIS A 199 -0.72 14.49 -0.50
N GLU A 200 -0.38 15.76 -0.68
CA GLU A 200 1.00 16.21 -0.87
C GLU A 200 1.88 15.87 0.35
N GLN A 201 1.37 16.04 1.57
CA GLN A 201 2.07 15.61 2.77
C GLN A 201 2.34 14.10 2.76
N LEU A 202 1.39 13.28 2.30
CA LEU A 202 1.58 11.84 2.16
C LEU A 202 2.71 11.51 1.17
N LEU A 203 2.73 12.15 -0.01
CA LEU A 203 3.77 11.91 -1.02
C LEU A 203 5.15 12.30 -0.48
N CYS A 204 5.26 13.46 0.15
CA CYS A 204 6.51 13.92 0.76
C CYS A 204 6.99 12.96 1.86
N ALA A 205 6.13 12.58 2.80
CA ALA A 205 6.47 11.69 3.90
C ALA A 205 6.84 10.27 3.42
N MET A 206 6.19 9.76 2.38
CA MET A 206 6.52 8.47 1.76
C MET A 206 7.90 8.52 1.10
N LYS A 207 8.20 9.61 0.36
CA LYS A 207 9.51 9.82 -0.26
C LYS A 207 10.61 9.95 0.78
N GLU A 208 10.40 10.72 1.82
CA GLU A 208 11.34 10.88 2.93
C GLU A 208 11.62 9.53 3.62
N THR A 209 10.57 8.74 3.90
CA THR A 209 10.70 7.40 4.47
C THR A 209 11.57 6.50 3.60
N PHE A 210 11.39 6.51 2.29
CA PHE A 210 12.21 5.74 1.36
C PHE A 210 13.64 6.25 1.32
N ASP A 211 13.84 7.55 1.09
CA ASP A 211 15.18 8.14 0.90
C ASP A 211 16.06 7.99 2.14
N THR A 212 15.48 8.05 3.34
CA THR A 212 16.19 7.84 4.60
C THR A 212 16.73 6.42 4.76
N HIS A 213 16.00 5.41 4.27
CA HIS A 213 16.31 4.01 4.56
C HIS A 213 16.87 3.23 3.36
N LYS A 214 16.71 3.72 2.13
CA LYS A 214 17.07 2.99 0.90
C LYS A 214 18.53 2.53 0.87
N ALA A 215 19.46 3.34 1.34
CA ALA A 215 20.89 2.99 1.35
C ALA A 215 21.19 1.79 2.26
N ALA A 216 20.62 1.78 3.48
CA ALA A 216 20.77 0.69 4.43
C ALA A 216 20.15 -0.63 3.95
N LEU A 217 19.18 -0.55 3.03
CA LEU A 217 18.47 -1.70 2.45
C LEU A 217 19.03 -2.12 1.08
N GLY A 218 20.19 -1.57 0.67
CA GLY A 218 20.81 -1.90 -0.62
C GLY A 218 20.12 -1.28 -1.84
N GLN A 219 19.19 -0.33 -1.62
CA GLN A 219 18.42 0.35 -2.66
C GLN A 219 18.91 1.78 -2.94
N GLY A 220 20.11 2.12 -2.48
CA GLY A 220 20.66 3.49 -2.57
C GLY A 220 20.74 4.06 -3.99
N HIS A 221 20.83 3.19 -4.99
CA HIS A 221 20.85 3.56 -6.41
C HIS A 221 19.48 3.91 -6.99
N LYS A 222 18.40 3.56 -6.29
CA LYS A 222 17.04 3.79 -6.79
C LYS A 222 16.51 5.18 -6.45
N GLU A 223 15.68 5.69 -7.33
CA GLU A 223 14.92 6.92 -7.17
C GLU A 223 13.42 6.60 -7.14
N MET A 224 12.70 7.25 -6.22
CA MET A 224 11.25 7.17 -6.16
C MET A 224 10.62 8.25 -7.04
N VAL A 225 9.72 7.83 -7.91
CA VAL A 225 8.99 8.71 -8.83
C VAL A 225 7.49 8.48 -8.67
N PHE A 226 6.74 9.53 -8.37
CA PHE A 226 5.27 9.51 -8.37
C PHE A 226 4.74 9.85 -9.76
N VAL A 227 3.77 9.03 -10.23
CA VAL A 227 3.09 9.19 -11.51
C VAL A 227 1.58 9.13 -11.34
#